data_42b36498d6973bcdcfba9201a5f292ca
#
_entry.id   42b36498d6973bcdcfba9201a5f292ca
#
_cell.length_a   1.000
_cell.length_b   1.000
_cell.length_c   1.000
_cell.angle_alpha   90.00
_cell.angle_beta   90.00
_cell.angle_gamma   90.00
#
_symmetry.space_group_name_H-M   'P 1'
#
loop_
_entity.id
_entity.type
_entity.pdbx_description
1 polymer ?
#
loop_
_entity_poly.entity_id
_entity_poly.type
_entity_poly.pdbx_seq_one_letter_code
_entity_poly.pdbx_strand_id
1 'polypeptide(L)'
;MGYGDLNTFLDYPETECVALCDVDDEWLNKRAADVEKKTGKKVPHLYKDWRRVIDNKDVDVVIIGTPDHWHCLPTVWACQAGKDVYVEKPLSNTIEECNLMEKAARKYNRIVQVGQWQRSDPHWDEAANFLKAGNIGRIRTVKVWAYQDGKPTLPVKPDCDAPAGVDYDMWLGPAPKRPFNPYRFHYNFRFFWDYAGGLMSDWGVHLLDYALYGMNVTAPESIMASGGKFGYPDDACETPDLLQTIYTFKDFTVMWDHAIGIDDGAYGRNHGLGFVGENGTLVIDRGGWEVIPEKVNGQARMEAVPLKKSYGEGGLNLHAKNHLECIKSRNRNCN
;
A
#
# COMPACT_ATOMS: atom_id res chain seq x y z
N MET A 1 -9.25 3.36 -0.71
CA MET A 1 -8.50 2.55 -1.69
C MET A 1 -9.46 1.73 -2.54
N GLY A 2 -10.20 0.78 -2.06
CA GLY A 2 -11.03 -0.12 -2.88
C GLY A 2 -11.92 0.53 -3.95
N TYR A 3 -12.40 1.75 -3.73
CA TYR A 3 -13.09 2.48 -4.80
C TYR A 3 -12.16 2.93 -5.92
N GLY A 4 -10.92 3.30 -5.61
CA GLY A 4 -9.91 3.62 -6.63
C GLY A 4 -9.61 2.41 -7.50
N ASP A 5 -9.42 1.26 -6.88
CA ASP A 5 -9.16 0.00 -7.57
C ASP A 5 -10.34 -0.40 -8.46
N LEU A 6 -11.56 -0.42 -7.90
CA LEU A 6 -12.79 -0.68 -8.65
C LEU A 6 -12.90 0.23 -9.87
N ASN A 7 -12.70 1.54 -9.68
CA ASN A 7 -12.82 2.51 -10.76
C ASN A 7 -11.76 2.27 -11.86
N THR A 8 -10.54 1.93 -11.45
CA THR A 8 -9.43 1.66 -12.38
C THR A 8 -9.66 0.37 -13.16
N PHE A 9 -10.09 -0.71 -12.51
CA PHE A 9 -10.37 -1.95 -13.23
C PHE A 9 -11.52 -1.79 -14.23
N LEU A 10 -12.53 -0.97 -13.94
CA LEU A 10 -13.63 -0.68 -14.86
C LEU A 10 -13.25 0.20 -16.07
N ASP A 11 -12.02 0.69 -16.17
CA ASP A 11 -11.52 1.33 -17.38
C ASP A 11 -11.13 0.31 -18.48
N TYR A 12 -11.03 -0.97 -18.12
CA TYR A 12 -10.69 -2.04 -19.05
C TYR A 12 -11.95 -2.73 -19.57
N PRO A 13 -12.15 -2.77 -20.91
CA PRO A 13 -13.39 -3.26 -21.53
C PRO A 13 -13.67 -4.74 -21.28
N GLU A 14 -12.66 -5.52 -20.92
CA GLU A 14 -12.77 -6.93 -20.57
C GLU A 14 -13.23 -7.19 -19.13
N THR A 15 -13.45 -6.14 -18.34
CA THR A 15 -13.89 -6.27 -16.95
C THR A 15 -15.34 -5.86 -16.78
N GLU A 16 -16.03 -6.54 -15.89
CA GLU A 16 -17.40 -6.23 -15.47
C GLU A 16 -17.56 -6.40 -13.96
N CYS A 17 -18.18 -5.42 -13.30
CA CYS A 17 -18.49 -5.54 -11.88
C CYS A 17 -19.80 -6.33 -11.71
N VAL A 18 -19.70 -7.61 -11.36
CA VAL A 18 -20.85 -8.49 -11.17
C VAL A 18 -21.33 -8.54 -9.72
N ALA A 19 -20.49 -8.15 -8.78
CA ALA A 19 -20.84 -8.13 -7.36
C ALA A 19 -20.09 -7.01 -6.62
N LEU A 20 -20.75 -6.40 -5.65
CA LEU A 20 -20.15 -5.51 -4.66
C LEU A 20 -20.47 -6.02 -3.25
N CYS A 21 -19.53 -5.83 -2.34
CA CYS A 21 -19.71 -6.13 -0.93
C CYS A 21 -19.14 -5.03 -0.06
N ASP A 22 -19.95 -4.55 0.86
CA ASP A 22 -19.52 -3.66 1.94
C ASP A 22 -20.41 -3.92 3.17
N VAL A 23 -19.86 -3.76 4.37
CA VAL A 23 -20.61 -3.89 5.63
C VAL A 23 -21.43 -2.64 5.94
N ASP A 24 -21.22 -1.55 5.21
CA ASP A 24 -21.90 -0.27 5.35
C ASP A 24 -22.84 -0.05 4.15
N ASP A 25 -24.15 -0.02 4.42
CA ASP A 25 -25.18 0.14 3.39
C ASP A 25 -25.04 1.44 2.60
N GLU A 26 -24.58 2.52 3.24
CA GLU A 26 -24.38 3.81 2.56
C GLU A 26 -23.29 3.68 1.49
N TRP A 27 -22.13 3.12 1.86
CA TRP A 27 -21.04 2.94 0.92
C TRP A 27 -21.36 1.91 -0.15
N LEU A 28 -22.01 0.80 0.19
CA LEU A 28 -22.44 -0.22 -0.76
C LEU A 28 -23.32 0.37 -1.86
N ASN A 29 -24.37 1.07 -1.47
CA ASN A 29 -25.32 1.68 -2.41
C ASN A 29 -24.68 2.81 -3.23
N LYS A 30 -23.82 3.62 -2.61
CA LYS A 30 -23.09 4.68 -3.31
C LYS A 30 -22.17 4.09 -4.38
N ARG A 31 -21.43 3.03 -4.07
CA ARG A 31 -20.53 2.39 -5.06
C ARG A 31 -21.32 1.69 -6.16
N ALA A 32 -22.47 1.11 -5.88
CA ALA A 32 -23.34 0.55 -6.91
C ALA A 32 -23.83 1.64 -7.90
N ALA A 33 -24.22 2.80 -7.39
CA ALA A 33 -24.60 3.94 -8.22
C ALA A 33 -23.42 4.50 -9.04
N ASP A 34 -22.21 4.55 -8.48
CA ASP A 34 -21.01 4.99 -9.19
C ASP A 34 -20.67 4.02 -10.36
N VAL A 35 -20.80 2.71 -10.16
CA VAL A 35 -20.62 1.70 -11.22
C VAL A 35 -21.67 1.88 -12.32
N GLU A 36 -22.94 2.01 -11.97
CA GLU A 36 -24.02 2.23 -12.94
C GLU A 36 -23.79 3.50 -13.76
N LYS A 37 -23.38 4.58 -13.10
CA LYS A 37 -23.04 5.86 -13.76
C LYS A 37 -21.87 5.72 -14.72
N LYS A 38 -20.83 4.96 -14.36
CA LYS A 38 -19.62 4.80 -15.17
C LYS A 38 -19.86 3.86 -16.36
N THR A 39 -20.55 2.75 -16.13
CA THR A 39 -20.64 1.65 -17.09
C THR A 39 -21.98 1.60 -17.84
N GLY A 40 -22.99 2.31 -17.37
CA GLY A 40 -24.38 2.18 -17.87
C GLY A 40 -25.08 0.89 -17.43
N LYS A 41 -24.44 0.07 -16.59
CA LYS A 41 -24.97 -1.23 -16.13
C LYS A 41 -25.13 -1.23 -14.61
N LYS A 42 -26.25 -1.79 -14.13
CA LYS A 42 -26.45 -2.06 -12.71
C LYS A 42 -25.58 -3.23 -12.26
N VAL A 43 -25.07 -3.15 -11.05
CA VAL A 43 -24.39 -4.28 -10.42
C VAL A 43 -25.44 -5.33 -10.03
N PRO A 44 -25.35 -6.59 -10.54
CA PRO A 44 -26.38 -7.59 -10.30
C PRO A 44 -26.52 -8.02 -8.84
N HIS A 45 -25.41 -8.02 -8.10
CA HIS A 45 -25.38 -8.55 -6.74
C HIS A 45 -24.75 -7.58 -5.75
N LEU A 46 -25.49 -7.21 -4.71
CA LEU A 46 -25.03 -6.41 -3.59
C LEU A 46 -25.07 -7.24 -2.32
N TYR A 47 -23.94 -7.38 -1.64
CA TYR A 47 -23.78 -8.24 -0.46
C TYR A 47 -23.23 -7.45 0.73
N LYS A 48 -23.62 -7.84 1.95
CA LYS A 48 -22.98 -7.40 3.20
C LYS A 48 -21.95 -8.41 3.71
N ASP A 49 -22.02 -9.62 3.23
CA ASP A 49 -21.14 -10.72 3.58
C ASP A 49 -20.25 -11.11 2.39
N TRP A 50 -18.96 -10.88 2.52
CA TRP A 50 -17.97 -11.16 1.47
C TRP A 50 -17.93 -12.65 1.04
N ARG A 51 -18.33 -13.58 1.90
CA ARG A 51 -18.42 -15.01 1.56
C ARG A 51 -19.36 -15.25 0.39
N ARG A 52 -20.43 -14.44 0.29
CA ARG A 52 -21.37 -14.51 -0.83
C ARG A 52 -20.76 -14.09 -2.17
N VAL A 53 -19.77 -13.19 -2.15
CA VAL A 53 -18.97 -12.85 -3.35
C VAL A 53 -18.14 -14.04 -3.79
N ILE A 54 -17.51 -14.73 -2.84
CA ILE A 54 -16.67 -15.90 -3.12
C ILE A 54 -17.50 -17.08 -3.62
N ASP A 55 -18.69 -17.28 -3.07
CA ASP A 55 -19.60 -18.36 -3.48
C ASP A 55 -20.26 -18.11 -4.86
N ASN A 56 -20.26 -16.85 -5.31
CA ASN A 56 -20.85 -16.48 -6.60
C ASN A 56 -19.98 -17.00 -7.75
N LYS A 57 -20.57 -17.83 -8.63
CA LYS A 57 -19.88 -18.48 -9.75
C LYS A 57 -19.58 -17.53 -10.91
N ASP A 58 -20.26 -16.39 -11.00
CA ASP A 58 -20.05 -15.39 -12.02
C ASP A 58 -18.84 -14.47 -11.72
N VAL A 59 -18.22 -14.62 -10.53
CA VAL A 59 -17.03 -13.88 -10.13
C VAL A 59 -15.78 -14.68 -10.46
N ASP A 60 -14.93 -14.18 -11.34
CA ASP A 60 -13.62 -14.76 -11.68
C ASP A 60 -12.49 -14.18 -10.83
N VAL A 61 -12.58 -12.88 -10.50
CA VAL A 61 -11.56 -12.10 -9.82
C VAL A 61 -12.18 -11.35 -8.65
N VAL A 62 -11.50 -11.37 -7.51
CA VAL A 62 -11.92 -10.61 -6.32
C VAL A 62 -10.94 -9.47 -6.07
N ILE A 63 -11.45 -8.23 -5.97
CA ILE A 63 -10.69 -7.06 -5.55
C ILE A 63 -10.96 -6.84 -4.06
N ILE A 64 -9.92 -6.87 -3.23
CA ILE A 64 -10.00 -6.74 -1.77
C ILE A 64 -9.40 -5.41 -1.36
N GLY A 65 -10.25 -4.45 -1.01
CA GLY A 65 -9.88 -3.11 -0.52
C GLY A 65 -10.47 -2.84 0.87
N THR A 66 -10.60 -3.88 1.67
CA THR A 66 -11.05 -3.86 3.07
C THR A 66 -9.99 -3.24 4.00
N PRO A 67 -10.26 -3.02 5.31
CA PRO A 67 -9.19 -2.79 6.28
C PRO A 67 -8.18 -3.94 6.34
N ASP A 68 -6.94 -3.64 6.74
CA ASP A 68 -5.78 -4.55 6.67
C ASP A 68 -6.02 -5.90 7.36
N HIS A 69 -6.69 -5.90 8.51
CA HIS A 69 -7.02 -7.12 9.28
C HIS A 69 -7.98 -8.08 8.56
N TRP A 70 -8.61 -7.64 7.47
CA TRP A 70 -9.50 -8.45 6.65
C TRP A 70 -8.84 -8.99 5.37
N HIS A 71 -7.60 -8.56 5.01
CA HIS A 71 -6.99 -8.95 3.74
C HIS A 71 -6.76 -10.45 3.59
N CYS A 72 -6.35 -11.12 4.68
CA CYS A 72 -5.96 -12.53 4.64
C CYS A 72 -7.12 -13.49 4.35
N LEU A 73 -8.18 -13.45 5.15
CA LEU A 73 -9.27 -14.45 5.06
C LEU A 73 -9.94 -14.46 3.68
N PRO A 74 -10.41 -13.32 3.12
CA PRO A 74 -11.00 -13.31 1.78
C PRO A 74 -10.03 -13.76 0.69
N THR A 75 -8.74 -13.38 0.78
CA THR A 75 -7.73 -13.81 -0.18
C THR A 75 -7.56 -15.33 -0.19
N VAL A 76 -7.40 -15.93 0.98
CA VAL A 76 -7.23 -17.39 1.11
C VAL A 76 -8.46 -18.13 0.58
N TRP A 77 -9.66 -17.67 0.96
CA TRP A 77 -10.92 -18.30 0.52
C TRP A 77 -11.19 -18.10 -0.98
N ALA A 78 -10.86 -16.94 -1.54
CA ALA A 78 -10.96 -16.71 -2.97
C ALA A 78 -10.04 -17.68 -3.75
N CYS A 79 -8.79 -17.85 -3.29
CA CYS A 79 -7.88 -18.83 -3.87
C CYS A 79 -8.42 -20.26 -3.79
N GLN A 80 -9.01 -20.65 -2.66
CA GLN A 80 -9.65 -21.97 -2.46
C GLN A 80 -10.82 -22.17 -3.42
N ALA A 81 -11.62 -21.13 -3.65
CA ALA A 81 -12.74 -21.14 -4.58
C ALA A 81 -12.35 -21.03 -6.07
N GLY A 82 -11.04 -20.99 -6.36
CA GLY A 82 -10.54 -20.92 -7.73
C GLY A 82 -10.55 -19.54 -8.37
N LYS A 83 -10.70 -18.48 -7.57
CA LYS A 83 -10.72 -17.09 -8.05
C LYS A 83 -9.32 -16.46 -7.97
N ASP A 84 -9.00 -15.60 -8.91
CA ASP A 84 -7.81 -14.75 -8.86
C ASP A 84 -8.07 -13.52 -7.98
N VAL A 85 -7.03 -12.87 -7.46
CA VAL A 85 -7.19 -11.83 -6.43
C VAL A 85 -6.30 -10.63 -6.70
N TYR A 86 -6.86 -9.45 -6.59
CA TYR A 86 -6.14 -8.21 -6.34
C TYR A 86 -6.41 -7.80 -4.89
N VAL A 87 -5.37 -7.67 -4.07
CA VAL A 87 -5.51 -7.28 -2.67
C VAL A 87 -4.72 -6.01 -2.39
N GLU A 88 -5.35 -5.04 -1.73
CA GLU A 88 -4.69 -3.80 -1.35
C GLU A 88 -3.52 -4.03 -0.40
N LYS A 89 -2.62 -3.06 -0.41
CA LYS A 89 -1.51 -2.98 0.53
C LYS A 89 -1.97 -2.41 1.90
N PRO A 90 -1.32 -2.76 3.01
CA PRO A 90 -0.32 -3.81 3.18
C PRO A 90 -0.92 -5.19 2.91
N LEU A 91 -0.12 -6.16 2.54
CA LEU A 91 -0.63 -7.50 2.18
C LEU A 91 -1.55 -8.07 3.27
N SER A 92 -1.16 -7.95 4.54
CA SER A 92 -2.01 -8.26 5.69
C SER A 92 -1.50 -7.58 6.97
N ASN A 93 -2.19 -7.81 8.09
CA ASN A 93 -1.86 -7.22 9.39
C ASN A 93 -0.70 -7.95 10.11
N THR A 94 -0.43 -9.21 9.78
CA THR A 94 0.67 -9.99 10.36
C THR A 94 1.51 -10.69 9.30
N ILE A 95 2.78 -10.99 9.66
CA ILE A 95 3.70 -11.74 8.77
C ILE A 95 3.17 -13.16 8.51
N GLU A 96 2.55 -13.78 9.52
CA GLU A 96 1.99 -15.13 9.38
C GLU A 96 0.87 -15.16 8.35
N GLU A 97 -0.03 -14.19 8.39
CA GLU A 97 -1.11 -14.03 7.41
C GLU A 97 -0.55 -13.82 5.99
N CYS A 98 0.48 -12.98 5.83
CA CYS A 98 1.16 -12.82 4.54
C CYS A 98 1.67 -14.15 3.99
N ASN A 99 2.30 -14.96 4.84
CA ASN A 99 2.78 -16.30 4.46
C ASN A 99 1.65 -17.26 4.10
N LEU A 100 0.50 -17.18 4.79
CA LEU A 100 -0.68 -17.99 4.48
C LEU A 100 -1.27 -17.60 3.12
N MET A 101 -1.35 -16.31 2.81
CA MET A 101 -1.84 -15.81 1.52
C MET A 101 -0.95 -16.27 0.36
N GLU A 102 0.38 -16.16 0.50
CA GLU A 102 1.32 -16.68 -0.50
C GLU A 102 1.17 -18.19 -0.70
N LYS A 103 1.12 -18.97 0.38
CA LYS A 103 0.91 -20.42 0.32
C LYS A 103 -0.41 -20.77 -0.38
N ALA A 104 -1.48 -20.04 -0.10
CA ALA A 104 -2.78 -20.25 -0.73
C ALA A 104 -2.72 -19.97 -2.24
N ALA A 105 -2.16 -18.84 -2.66
CA ALA A 105 -1.98 -18.49 -4.06
C ALA A 105 -1.23 -19.59 -4.83
N ARG A 106 -0.13 -20.07 -4.25
CA ARG A 106 0.69 -21.14 -4.85
C ARG A 106 -0.05 -22.48 -4.88
N LYS A 107 -0.67 -22.89 -3.76
CA LYS A 107 -1.37 -24.18 -3.62
C LYS A 107 -2.54 -24.32 -4.60
N TYR A 108 -3.32 -23.26 -4.76
CA TYR A 108 -4.51 -23.27 -5.62
C TYR A 108 -4.25 -22.75 -7.03
N ASN A 109 -2.99 -22.46 -7.37
CA ASN A 109 -2.57 -21.95 -8.67
C ASN A 109 -3.35 -20.71 -9.12
N ARG A 110 -3.49 -19.73 -8.20
CA ARG A 110 -4.16 -18.47 -8.47
C ARG A 110 -3.18 -17.33 -8.70
N ILE A 111 -3.58 -16.36 -9.50
CA ILE A 111 -2.88 -15.10 -9.65
C ILE A 111 -3.35 -14.19 -8.52
N VAL A 112 -2.42 -13.81 -7.66
CA VAL A 112 -2.66 -12.85 -6.55
C VAL A 112 -1.68 -11.71 -6.73
N GLN A 113 -2.19 -10.50 -6.90
CA GLN A 113 -1.38 -9.28 -6.98
C GLN A 113 -1.69 -8.38 -5.77
N VAL A 114 -0.63 -7.83 -5.18
CA VAL A 114 -0.72 -6.87 -4.08
C VAL A 114 -0.71 -5.46 -4.64
N GLY A 115 -1.48 -4.53 -4.09
CA GLY A 115 -1.62 -3.15 -4.53
C GLY A 115 -0.35 -2.29 -4.41
N GLN A 116 0.82 -2.83 -4.76
CA GLN A 116 2.12 -2.14 -4.79
C GLN A 116 2.33 -1.43 -6.14
N TRP A 117 1.37 -0.60 -6.50
CA TRP A 117 1.27 0.03 -7.82
C TRP A 117 2.49 0.86 -8.25
N GLN A 118 3.31 1.34 -7.30
CA GLN A 118 4.55 2.05 -7.62
C GLN A 118 5.52 1.19 -8.45
N ARG A 119 5.48 -0.14 -8.29
CA ARG A 119 6.28 -1.06 -9.10
C ARG A 119 5.92 -1.09 -10.59
N SER A 120 4.74 -0.59 -10.95
CA SER A 120 4.27 -0.52 -12.35
C SER A 120 4.39 0.88 -12.96
N ASP A 121 4.83 1.87 -12.20
CA ASP A 121 4.98 3.23 -12.70
C ASP A 121 6.36 3.42 -13.33
N PRO A 122 6.45 3.83 -14.63
CA PRO A 122 7.70 3.83 -15.41
C PRO A 122 8.85 4.62 -14.80
N HIS A 123 8.58 5.75 -14.14
CA HIS A 123 9.67 6.56 -13.57
C HIS A 123 10.39 5.85 -12.41
N TRP A 124 9.68 4.93 -11.69
CA TRP A 124 10.29 4.11 -10.66
C TRP A 124 11.22 3.06 -11.28
N ASP A 125 10.81 2.44 -12.40
CA ASP A 125 11.65 1.49 -13.14
C ASP A 125 12.89 2.17 -13.74
N GLU A 126 12.73 3.37 -14.30
CA GLU A 126 13.86 4.15 -14.82
C GLU A 126 14.90 4.43 -13.74
N ALA A 127 14.46 4.88 -12.56
CA ALA A 127 15.35 5.13 -11.43
C ALA A 127 16.01 3.83 -10.93
N ALA A 128 15.28 2.73 -10.83
CA ALA A 128 15.85 1.44 -10.43
C ALA A 128 16.91 0.95 -11.44
N ASN A 129 16.66 1.10 -12.74
CA ASN A 129 17.62 0.75 -13.78
C ASN A 129 18.86 1.64 -13.72
N PHE A 130 18.69 2.93 -13.42
CA PHE A 130 19.81 3.86 -13.24
C PHE A 130 20.69 3.45 -12.05
N LEU A 131 20.08 3.02 -10.94
CA LEU A 131 20.80 2.49 -9.76
C LEU A 131 21.54 1.19 -10.09
N LYS A 132 20.86 0.23 -10.73
CA LYS A 132 21.41 -1.08 -11.12
C LYS A 132 22.60 -0.95 -12.10
N ALA A 133 22.63 0.12 -12.92
CA ALA A 133 23.75 0.42 -13.79
C ALA A 133 24.99 0.96 -13.05
N GLY A 134 24.91 1.20 -11.74
CA GLY A 134 26.02 1.65 -10.90
C GLY A 134 26.39 3.14 -11.07
N ASN A 135 25.53 3.94 -11.67
CA ASN A 135 25.84 5.33 -12.05
C ASN A 135 26.23 6.22 -10.86
N ILE A 136 25.63 6.01 -9.66
CA ILE A 136 25.97 6.78 -8.45
C ILE A 136 27.08 6.14 -7.59
N GLY A 137 27.77 5.11 -8.11
CA GLY A 137 28.77 4.34 -7.37
C GLY A 137 28.14 3.44 -6.30
N ARG A 138 28.96 2.95 -5.36
CA ARG A 138 28.49 2.07 -4.28
C ARG A 138 27.54 2.82 -3.36
N ILE A 139 26.31 2.32 -3.21
CA ILE A 139 25.30 2.87 -2.29
C ILE A 139 25.65 2.40 -0.87
N ARG A 140 25.68 3.33 0.08
CA ARG A 140 26.02 3.09 1.49
C ARG A 140 24.84 3.14 2.41
N THR A 141 23.86 3.93 2.08
CA THR A 141 22.61 4.05 2.83
C THR A 141 21.46 4.46 1.92
N VAL A 142 20.27 3.99 2.25
CA VAL A 142 19.01 4.44 1.63
C VAL A 142 18.20 5.14 2.72
N LYS A 143 17.92 6.41 2.53
CA LYS A 143 17.02 7.19 3.39
C LYS A 143 15.61 7.06 2.83
N VAL A 144 14.67 6.70 3.67
CA VAL A 144 13.25 6.52 3.33
C VAL A 144 12.43 7.31 4.33
N TRP A 145 11.56 8.19 3.86
CA TRP A 145 10.77 9.02 4.79
C TRP A 145 9.34 9.23 4.29
N ALA A 146 8.42 9.45 5.24
CA ALA A 146 7.07 9.88 4.99
C ALA A 146 6.59 10.81 6.11
N TYR A 147 6.60 12.10 5.82
CA TYR A 147 6.11 13.14 6.72
C TYR A 147 4.71 13.55 6.26
N GLN A 148 3.76 13.63 7.20
CA GLN A 148 2.35 13.73 6.91
C GLN A 148 1.69 14.80 7.80
N ASP A 149 1.77 16.06 7.38
CA ASP A 149 1.09 17.17 8.06
C ASP A 149 -0.44 17.04 8.00
N GLY A 150 -0.95 16.61 6.85
CA GLY A 150 -2.39 16.45 6.62
C GLY A 150 -3.08 15.30 7.37
N LYS A 151 -2.40 14.57 8.25
CA LYS A 151 -3.03 13.56 9.13
C LYS A 151 -3.61 14.27 10.36
N PRO A 152 -4.92 14.28 10.55
CA PRO A 152 -5.53 14.93 11.71
C PRO A 152 -5.20 14.18 13.00
N THR A 153 -5.07 14.92 14.09
CA THR A 153 -5.18 14.35 15.43
C THR A 153 -6.60 13.82 15.64
N LEU A 154 -6.74 12.67 16.27
CA LEU A 154 -8.04 12.09 16.59
C LEU A 154 -8.35 12.36 18.07
N PRO A 155 -9.30 13.26 18.40
CA PRO A 155 -9.63 13.49 19.79
C PRO A 155 -10.23 12.23 20.41
N VAL A 156 -9.94 12.03 21.71
CA VAL A 156 -10.55 10.92 22.46
C VAL A 156 -12.06 11.17 22.59
N LYS A 157 -12.86 10.21 22.11
CA LYS A 157 -14.32 10.20 22.25
C LYS A 157 -14.78 8.90 22.88
N PRO A 158 -15.90 8.95 23.63
CA PRO A 158 -16.50 7.73 24.19
C PRO A 158 -16.98 6.81 23.06
N ASP A 159 -16.99 5.54 23.35
CA ASP A 159 -17.62 4.54 22.51
C ASP A 159 -19.15 4.79 22.46
N CYS A 160 -19.78 4.35 21.36
CA CYS A 160 -21.22 4.53 21.13
C CYS A 160 -21.77 3.35 20.31
N ASP A 161 -23.05 3.37 20.00
CA ASP A 161 -23.66 2.39 19.11
C ASP A 161 -23.18 2.60 17.67
N ALA A 162 -23.04 1.51 16.92
CA ALA A 162 -22.73 1.58 15.50
C ALA A 162 -23.88 2.26 14.73
N PRO A 163 -23.55 3.02 13.66
CA PRO A 163 -24.57 3.66 12.82
C PRO A 163 -25.55 2.63 12.24
N ALA A 164 -26.80 3.04 12.07
CA ALA A 164 -27.78 2.21 11.37
C ALA A 164 -27.27 1.87 9.95
N GLY A 165 -27.46 0.61 9.53
CA GLY A 165 -26.98 0.14 8.23
C GLY A 165 -25.55 -0.41 8.24
N VAL A 166 -24.79 -0.27 9.32
CA VAL A 166 -23.45 -0.82 9.47
C VAL A 166 -23.49 -2.17 10.22
N ASP A 167 -22.97 -3.22 9.59
CA ASP A 167 -22.69 -4.49 10.25
C ASP A 167 -21.31 -4.42 10.92
N TYR A 168 -21.30 -3.89 12.14
CA TYR A 168 -20.05 -3.68 12.87
C TYR A 168 -19.40 -5.01 13.36
N ASP A 169 -20.19 -6.03 13.61
CA ASP A 169 -19.65 -7.34 13.98
C ASP A 169 -18.86 -7.97 12.80
N MET A 170 -19.41 -7.86 11.59
CA MET A 170 -18.71 -8.26 10.36
C MET A 170 -17.52 -7.34 10.07
N TRP A 171 -17.60 -6.05 10.37
CA TRP A 171 -16.45 -5.14 10.21
C TRP A 171 -15.28 -5.53 11.12
N LEU A 172 -15.56 -5.86 12.39
CA LEU A 172 -14.54 -6.35 13.34
C LEU A 172 -13.93 -7.67 12.86
N GLY A 173 -14.77 -8.62 12.45
CA GLY A 173 -14.36 -9.93 11.94
C GLY A 173 -13.32 -10.63 12.80
N PRO A 174 -12.08 -10.84 12.30
CA PRO A 174 -11.01 -11.51 13.02
C PRO A 174 -10.36 -10.64 14.11
N ALA A 175 -10.57 -9.33 14.10
CA ALA A 175 -10.01 -8.43 15.11
C ALA A 175 -10.68 -8.62 16.49
N PRO A 176 -10.03 -8.22 17.58
CA PRO A 176 -10.62 -8.28 18.91
C PRO A 176 -11.95 -7.53 19.00
N LYS A 177 -12.91 -8.09 19.74
CA LYS A 177 -14.21 -7.45 19.97
C LYS A 177 -14.03 -6.18 20.79
N ARG A 178 -14.43 -5.04 20.21
CA ARG A 178 -14.43 -3.71 20.84
C ARG A 178 -15.78 -3.01 20.58
N PRO A 179 -16.29 -2.17 21.50
CA PRO A 179 -17.42 -1.30 21.20
C PRO A 179 -17.14 -0.40 20.02
N PHE A 180 -18.17 0.04 19.31
CA PHE A 180 -17.99 0.96 18.19
C PHE A 180 -17.46 2.33 18.65
N ASN A 181 -16.52 2.84 17.88
CA ASN A 181 -16.02 4.21 18.04
C ASN A 181 -15.79 4.82 16.65
N PRO A 182 -16.35 6.02 16.35
CA PRO A 182 -16.27 6.62 15.02
C PRO A 182 -14.82 6.94 14.59
N TYR A 183 -13.91 7.09 15.55
CA TYR A 183 -12.49 7.34 15.24
C TYR A 183 -11.66 6.09 14.98
N ARG A 184 -12.18 4.89 15.26
CA ARG A 184 -11.57 3.61 14.88
C ARG A 184 -12.13 3.04 13.57
N PHE A 185 -13.14 3.68 13.00
CA PHE A 185 -13.89 3.18 11.87
C PHE A 185 -13.44 3.80 10.55
N HIS A 186 -13.75 3.18 9.39
CA HIS A 186 -13.39 3.62 8.06
C HIS A 186 -11.90 3.97 7.94
N TYR A 187 -11.55 5.15 7.41
CA TYR A 187 -10.18 5.57 7.12
C TYR A 187 -9.23 5.49 8.32
N ASN A 188 -9.73 5.78 9.52
CA ASN A 188 -8.91 5.93 10.72
C ASN A 188 -8.46 4.60 11.34
N PHE A 189 -9.00 3.46 10.93
CA PHE A 189 -8.56 2.14 11.42
C PHE A 189 -7.04 1.98 11.38
N ARG A 190 -6.37 2.66 10.45
CA ARG A 190 -4.93 2.64 10.22
C ARG A 190 -4.10 2.96 11.46
N PHE A 191 -4.64 3.73 12.39
CA PHE A 191 -3.93 4.20 13.57
C PHE A 191 -4.21 3.37 14.84
N PHE A 192 -4.83 2.20 14.69
CA PHE A 192 -5.19 1.30 15.79
C PHE A 192 -4.62 -0.09 15.56
N TRP A 193 -3.88 -0.61 16.56
CA TRP A 193 -3.12 -1.85 16.47
C TRP A 193 -3.95 -3.09 16.15
N ASP A 194 -5.21 -3.12 16.57
CA ASP A 194 -6.11 -4.23 16.28
C ASP A 194 -6.42 -4.39 14.77
N TYR A 195 -6.20 -3.35 13.99
CA TYR A 195 -6.63 -3.28 12.59
C TYR A 195 -5.50 -3.04 11.60
N ALA A 196 -4.43 -2.33 12.02
CA ALA A 196 -3.33 -1.93 11.14
C ALA A 196 -2.08 -1.53 11.93
N GLY A 197 -1.02 -1.09 11.26
CA GLY A 197 0.28 -0.72 11.84
C GLY A 197 0.69 0.74 11.64
N GLY A 198 -0.28 1.68 11.55
CA GLY A 198 0.00 3.11 11.40
C GLY A 198 0.69 3.47 10.09
N LEU A 199 1.46 4.57 10.09
CA LEU A 199 2.21 5.00 8.90
C LEU A 199 3.25 3.99 8.43
N MET A 200 3.76 3.15 9.30
CA MET A 200 4.71 2.11 8.93
C MET A 200 4.10 1.12 7.94
N SER A 201 2.86 0.68 8.16
CA SER A 201 2.16 -0.21 7.24
C SER A 201 1.42 0.53 6.12
N ASP A 202 1.01 1.80 6.32
CA ASP A 202 0.29 2.57 5.30
C ASP A 202 1.26 3.17 4.24
N TRP A 203 2.33 3.84 4.67
CA TRP A 203 3.32 4.47 3.79
C TRP A 203 4.64 3.69 3.69
N GLY A 204 5.10 3.13 4.81
CA GLY A 204 6.36 2.40 4.84
C GLY A 204 6.36 1.22 3.87
N VAL A 205 5.24 0.52 3.74
CA VAL A 205 5.12 -0.59 2.80
C VAL A 205 5.37 -0.19 1.34
N HIS A 206 4.97 1.02 0.92
CA HIS A 206 5.24 1.50 -0.43
C HIS A 206 6.71 1.84 -0.65
N LEU A 207 7.30 2.55 0.30
CA LEU A 207 8.62 3.14 0.14
C LEU A 207 9.74 2.16 0.49
N LEU A 208 9.58 1.36 1.55
CA LEU A 208 10.54 0.29 1.88
C LEU A 208 10.55 -0.80 0.81
N ASP A 209 9.40 -1.15 0.25
CA ASP A 209 9.31 -2.05 -0.90
C ASP A 209 10.21 -1.59 -2.05
N TYR A 210 10.16 -0.31 -2.37
CA TYR A 210 10.99 0.23 -3.43
C TYR A 210 12.48 0.32 -3.04
N ALA A 211 12.80 0.59 -1.78
CA ALA A 211 14.19 0.51 -1.29
C ALA A 211 14.77 -0.89 -1.49
N LEU A 212 14.02 -1.93 -1.13
CA LEU A 212 14.41 -3.33 -1.35
C LEU A 212 14.54 -3.67 -2.84
N TYR A 213 13.59 -3.22 -3.66
CA TYR A 213 13.60 -3.41 -5.11
C TYR A 213 14.79 -2.73 -5.79
N GLY A 214 15.06 -1.46 -5.45
CA GLY A 214 16.18 -0.70 -5.99
C GLY A 214 17.55 -1.26 -5.62
N MET A 215 17.66 -1.80 -4.40
CA MET A 215 18.87 -2.45 -3.90
C MET A 215 18.97 -3.95 -4.25
N ASN A 216 17.93 -4.53 -4.83
CA ASN A 216 17.83 -5.96 -5.17
C ASN A 216 18.11 -6.89 -3.97
N VAL A 217 17.47 -6.62 -2.82
CA VAL A 217 17.59 -7.39 -1.58
C VAL A 217 16.21 -7.76 -1.05
N THR A 218 16.16 -8.74 -0.14
CA THR A 218 14.89 -9.26 0.40
C THR A 218 14.70 -9.01 1.89
N ALA A 219 15.73 -9.20 2.71
CA ALA A 219 15.62 -9.09 4.16
C ALA A 219 16.90 -8.52 4.78
N PRO A 220 16.80 -7.70 5.84
CA PRO A 220 17.94 -7.21 6.59
C PRO A 220 18.51 -8.26 7.54
N GLU A 221 19.79 -8.08 7.96
CA GLU A 221 20.44 -8.89 8.98
C GLU A 221 20.02 -8.51 10.40
N SER A 222 19.73 -7.21 10.62
CA SER A 222 19.23 -6.70 11.90
C SER A 222 18.37 -5.46 11.73
N ILE A 223 17.53 -5.19 12.73
CA ILE A 223 16.62 -4.05 12.76
C ILE A 223 16.71 -3.39 14.13
N MET A 224 16.81 -2.05 14.14
CA MET A 224 16.65 -1.22 15.33
C MET A 224 15.55 -0.19 15.09
N ALA A 225 14.73 0.08 16.11
CA ALA A 225 13.66 1.05 16.01
C ALA A 225 13.57 1.89 17.29
N SER A 226 13.20 3.14 17.12
CA SER A 226 12.85 4.07 18.19
C SER A 226 11.72 4.97 17.73
N GLY A 227 10.74 5.22 18.60
CA GLY A 227 9.60 6.07 18.28
C GLY A 227 8.55 6.06 19.37
N GLY A 228 7.50 6.80 19.17
CA GLY A 228 6.42 6.94 20.13
C GLY A 228 5.39 7.98 19.69
N LYS A 229 4.51 8.32 20.63
CA LYS A 229 3.55 9.41 20.50
C LYS A 229 4.15 10.68 21.11
N PHE A 230 4.96 11.41 20.33
CA PHE A 230 5.69 12.59 20.80
C PHE A 230 5.06 13.90 20.37
N GLY A 231 4.45 13.93 19.19
CA GLY A 231 3.74 15.10 18.68
C GLY A 231 2.33 15.21 19.26
N TYR A 232 1.65 14.07 19.41
CA TYR A 232 0.24 13.99 19.83
C TYR A 232 0.01 12.94 20.92
N PRO A 233 0.60 13.13 22.13
CA PRO A 233 0.57 12.11 23.18
C PRO A 233 -0.83 11.76 23.67
N ASP A 234 -1.75 12.72 23.63
CA ASP A 234 -3.10 12.62 24.19
C ASP A 234 -4.21 12.35 23.15
N ASP A 235 -3.86 12.12 21.89
CA ASP A 235 -4.86 11.79 20.87
C ASP A 235 -5.30 10.31 20.97
N ALA A 236 -6.38 9.96 20.27
CA ALA A 236 -6.96 8.61 20.30
C ALA A 236 -6.15 7.56 19.53
N CYS A 237 -5.17 7.95 18.71
CA CYS A 237 -4.35 7.02 17.94
C CYS A 237 -3.49 6.16 18.87
N GLU A 238 -3.31 4.89 18.51
CA GLU A 238 -2.50 3.93 19.30
C GLU A 238 -1.10 3.75 18.69
N THR A 239 -0.96 3.98 17.38
CA THR A 239 0.33 3.83 16.68
C THR A 239 1.21 5.08 16.88
N PRO A 240 2.55 4.93 16.77
CA PRO A 240 3.47 6.06 16.87
C PRO A 240 3.16 7.17 15.87
N ASP A 241 3.23 8.41 16.30
CA ASP A 241 3.23 9.57 15.41
C ASP A 241 4.63 9.92 14.88
N LEU A 242 5.67 9.40 15.55
CA LEU A 242 7.05 9.45 15.10
C LEU A 242 7.69 8.07 15.28
N LEU A 243 8.32 7.55 14.21
CA LEU A 243 9.06 6.30 14.24
C LEU A 243 10.27 6.37 13.32
N GLN A 244 11.42 6.01 13.85
CA GLN A 244 12.67 5.84 13.11
C GLN A 244 13.12 4.40 13.21
N THR A 245 13.52 3.81 12.06
CA THR A 245 13.97 2.42 12.01
C THR A 245 15.21 2.32 11.14
N ILE A 246 16.20 1.55 11.58
CA ILE A 246 17.41 1.25 10.82
C ILE A 246 17.43 -0.25 10.53
N TYR A 247 17.45 -0.58 9.24
CA TYR A 247 17.60 -1.94 8.72
C TYR A 247 19.04 -2.09 8.25
N THR A 248 19.79 -3.02 8.85
CA THR A 248 21.19 -3.28 8.49
C THR A 248 21.24 -4.45 7.51
N PHE A 249 21.87 -4.22 6.39
CA PHE A 249 22.25 -5.24 5.39
C PHE A 249 23.76 -5.39 5.40
N LYS A 250 24.28 -6.41 4.73
CA LYS A 250 25.71 -6.72 4.71
C LYS A 250 26.62 -5.52 4.38
N ASP A 251 26.23 -4.70 3.39
CA ASP A 251 27.09 -3.65 2.84
C ASP A 251 26.49 -2.25 2.89
N PHE A 252 25.27 -2.10 3.41
CA PHE A 252 24.56 -0.81 3.49
C PHE A 252 23.47 -0.83 4.56
N THR A 253 22.87 0.32 4.82
CA THR A 253 21.70 0.46 5.69
C THR A 253 20.52 1.06 4.95
N VAL A 254 19.29 0.72 5.38
CA VAL A 254 18.07 1.44 5.02
C VAL A 254 17.52 2.10 6.28
N MET A 255 17.21 3.39 6.20
CA MET A 255 16.65 4.16 7.31
C MET A 255 15.21 4.53 6.94
N TRP A 256 14.25 4.14 7.77
CA TRP A 256 12.88 4.62 7.70
C TRP A 256 12.67 5.71 8.74
N ASP A 257 12.01 6.80 8.33
CA ASP A 257 11.65 7.90 9.22
C ASP A 257 10.25 8.41 8.87
N HIS A 258 9.34 8.42 9.84
CA HIS A 258 8.06 9.05 9.67
C HIS A 258 7.71 10.00 10.81
N ALA A 259 6.98 11.05 10.45
CA ALA A 259 6.40 11.98 11.40
C ALA A 259 5.01 12.44 10.96
N ILE A 260 4.07 12.49 11.89
CA ILE A 260 2.74 13.10 11.71
C ILE A 260 2.80 14.54 12.21
N GLY A 261 2.17 15.48 11.47
CA GLY A 261 2.19 16.91 11.83
C GLY A 261 3.42 17.67 11.36
N ILE A 262 4.24 17.06 10.52
CA ILE A 262 5.39 17.68 9.86
C ILE A 262 5.31 17.33 8.37
N ASP A 263 5.54 18.30 7.48
CA ASP A 263 5.42 18.09 6.03
C ASP A 263 6.75 18.27 5.29
N ASP A 264 7.66 19.11 5.75
CA ASP A 264 8.96 19.33 5.14
C ASP A 264 9.97 18.24 5.55
N GLY A 265 10.15 17.27 4.66
CA GLY A 265 11.09 16.17 4.85
C GLY A 265 12.43 16.34 4.14
N ALA A 266 13.17 15.26 4.00
CA ALA A 266 14.47 15.27 3.36
C ALA A 266 14.38 15.73 1.89
N TYR A 267 15.37 16.49 1.46
CA TYR A 267 15.46 17.05 0.09
C TYR A 267 14.28 17.95 -0.31
N GLY A 268 13.58 18.57 0.66
CA GLY A 268 12.40 19.42 0.43
C GLY A 268 11.18 18.66 -0.09
N ARG A 269 11.06 17.37 0.26
CA ARG A 269 9.96 16.50 -0.13
C ARG A 269 9.32 15.86 1.11
N ASN A 270 8.01 15.85 1.18
CA ASN A 270 7.31 15.28 2.34
C ASN A 270 7.39 13.75 2.41
N HIS A 271 7.70 13.08 1.33
CA HIS A 271 7.96 11.64 1.28
C HIS A 271 8.93 11.30 0.16
N GLY A 272 9.58 10.15 0.27
CA GLY A 272 10.46 9.67 -0.80
C GLY A 272 11.57 8.76 -0.32
N LEU A 273 12.51 8.54 -1.23
CA LEU A 273 13.74 7.79 -0.99
C LEU A 273 14.95 8.57 -1.50
N GLY A 274 16.06 8.47 -0.76
CA GLY A 274 17.37 8.96 -1.19
C GLY A 274 18.38 7.82 -1.15
N PHE A 275 18.81 7.34 -2.31
CA PHE A 275 19.89 6.34 -2.43
C PHE A 275 21.22 7.06 -2.42
N VAL A 276 21.94 7.02 -1.31
CA VAL A 276 23.19 7.78 -1.11
C VAL A 276 24.38 6.94 -1.55
N GLY A 277 24.90 7.25 -2.73
CA GLY A 277 26.06 6.62 -3.35
C GLY A 277 27.34 7.43 -3.22
N GLU A 278 28.47 6.87 -3.68
CA GLU A 278 29.79 7.49 -3.60
C GLU A 278 29.94 8.70 -4.54
N ASN A 279 29.18 8.73 -5.64
CA ASN A 279 29.28 9.78 -6.65
C ASN A 279 28.11 10.78 -6.58
N GLY A 280 26.97 10.37 -6.01
CA GLY A 280 25.78 11.20 -5.91
C GLY A 280 24.66 10.51 -5.17
N THR A 281 23.60 11.26 -4.89
CA THR A 281 22.36 10.75 -4.28
C THR A 281 21.24 10.78 -5.30
N LEU A 282 20.65 9.61 -5.59
CA LEU A 282 19.39 9.54 -6.34
C LEU A 282 18.23 9.74 -5.38
N VAL A 283 17.45 10.79 -5.63
CA VAL A 283 16.23 11.11 -4.85
C VAL A 283 15.01 10.83 -5.70
N ILE A 284 14.03 10.10 -5.15
CA ILE A 284 12.80 9.72 -5.85
C ILE A 284 11.58 9.83 -4.95
N ASP A 285 10.47 10.29 -5.51
CA ASP A 285 9.13 10.25 -4.94
C ASP A 285 8.08 10.00 -6.04
N ARG A 286 6.80 10.16 -5.70
CA ARG A 286 5.69 10.01 -6.68
C ARG A 286 5.69 11.09 -7.77
N GLY A 287 6.37 12.21 -7.57
CA GLY A 287 6.48 13.31 -8.53
C GLY A 287 7.60 13.13 -9.56
N GLY A 288 8.56 12.23 -9.29
CA GLY A 288 9.70 12.00 -10.18
C GLY A 288 11.00 11.73 -9.44
N TRP A 289 12.09 11.68 -10.20
CA TRP A 289 13.42 11.42 -9.64
C TRP A 289 14.49 12.34 -10.22
N GLU A 290 15.57 12.54 -9.46
CA GLU A 290 16.74 13.33 -9.81
C GLU A 290 18.00 12.75 -9.19
N VAL A 291 19.19 13.22 -9.64
CA VAL A 291 20.45 12.88 -8.98
C VAL A 291 21.18 14.15 -8.57
N ILE A 292 21.48 14.25 -7.30
CA ILE A 292 22.27 15.31 -6.69
C ILE A 292 23.73 14.81 -6.59
N PRO A 293 24.71 15.41 -7.30
CA PRO A 293 26.09 14.97 -7.24
C PRO A 293 26.72 15.14 -5.87
N GLU A 294 27.52 14.17 -5.47
CA GLU A 294 28.42 14.33 -4.33
C GLU A 294 29.56 15.27 -4.70
N LYS A 295 30.00 16.10 -3.76
CA LYS A 295 31.10 17.06 -3.95
C LYS A 295 32.26 16.77 -3.03
N VAL A 296 33.46 16.70 -3.58
CA VAL A 296 34.70 16.59 -2.84
C VAL A 296 35.57 17.78 -3.16
N ASN A 297 35.95 18.54 -2.15
CA ASN A 297 36.70 19.82 -2.33
C ASN A 297 36.03 20.79 -3.30
N GLY A 298 34.69 20.84 -3.29
CA GLY A 298 33.88 21.70 -4.16
C GLY A 298 33.67 21.18 -5.57
N GLN A 299 34.31 20.09 -5.98
CA GLN A 299 34.17 19.49 -7.30
C GLN A 299 33.14 18.34 -7.27
N ALA A 300 32.19 18.37 -8.20
CA ALA A 300 31.20 17.31 -8.35
C ALA A 300 31.85 16.02 -8.87
N ARG A 301 31.47 14.87 -8.28
CA ARG A 301 31.95 13.54 -8.69
C ARG A 301 31.26 12.98 -9.93
N MET A 302 30.12 13.54 -10.27
CA MET A 302 29.36 13.19 -11.47
C MET A 302 28.52 14.38 -11.92
N GLU A 303 27.97 14.32 -13.12
CA GLU A 303 26.99 15.30 -13.57
C GLU A 303 25.66 15.10 -12.84
N ALA A 304 24.97 16.23 -12.56
CA ALA A 304 23.63 16.20 -12.02
C ALA A 304 22.65 15.60 -13.04
N VAL A 305 21.70 14.80 -12.57
CA VAL A 305 20.53 14.46 -13.37
C VAL A 305 19.39 15.36 -12.90
N PRO A 306 18.92 16.29 -13.76
CA PRO A 306 17.81 17.17 -13.39
C PRO A 306 16.53 16.38 -13.15
N LEU A 307 15.59 16.96 -12.40
CA LEU A 307 14.32 16.32 -12.07
C LEU A 307 13.61 15.79 -13.33
N LYS A 308 13.50 14.50 -13.41
CA LYS A 308 12.65 13.78 -14.36
C LYS A 308 11.29 13.54 -13.71
N LYS A 309 10.29 14.27 -14.17
CA LYS A 309 8.93 14.16 -13.64
C LYS A 309 8.32 12.80 -13.97
N SER A 310 7.43 12.32 -13.09
CA SER A 310 6.62 11.17 -13.40
C SER A 310 5.72 11.44 -14.61
N TYR A 311 5.38 10.40 -15.36
CA TYR A 311 4.61 10.56 -16.62
C TYR A 311 3.14 10.90 -16.39
N GLY A 312 2.66 10.90 -15.13
CA GLY A 312 1.28 11.26 -14.78
C GLY A 312 0.22 10.24 -15.20
N GLU A 313 0.61 9.14 -15.84
CA GLU A 313 -0.32 8.10 -16.31
C GLU A 313 -0.85 7.18 -15.20
N GLY A 314 -0.40 7.41 -13.95
CA GLY A 314 -0.85 6.69 -12.77
C GLY A 314 -0.46 5.20 -12.77
N GLY A 315 0.53 4.86 -11.93
CA GLY A 315 1.00 3.48 -11.78
C GLY A 315 -0.11 2.47 -11.48
N LEU A 316 -1.23 2.91 -10.89
CA LEU A 316 -2.37 2.05 -10.59
C LEU A 316 -3.03 1.48 -11.86
N ASN A 317 -3.19 2.28 -12.92
CA ASN A 317 -3.74 1.78 -14.19
C ASN A 317 -2.83 0.71 -14.81
N LEU A 318 -1.53 0.98 -14.87
CA LEU A 318 -0.55 0.02 -15.39
C LEU A 318 -0.49 -1.24 -14.51
N HIS A 319 -0.66 -1.09 -13.21
CA HIS A 319 -0.66 -2.20 -12.25
C HIS A 319 -1.90 -3.09 -12.44
N ALA A 320 -3.08 -2.50 -12.60
CA ALA A 320 -4.30 -3.24 -12.94
C ALA A 320 -4.18 -3.95 -14.29
N LYS A 321 -3.60 -3.29 -15.30
CA LYS A 321 -3.33 -3.90 -16.60
C LYS A 321 -2.42 -5.12 -16.48
N ASN A 322 -1.32 -4.99 -15.74
CA ASN A 322 -0.41 -6.09 -15.47
C ASN A 322 -1.12 -7.27 -14.81
N HIS A 323 -2.01 -7.02 -13.83
CA HIS A 323 -2.81 -8.07 -13.19
C HIS A 323 -3.67 -8.82 -14.20
N LEU A 324 -4.41 -8.09 -15.05
CA LEU A 324 -5.26 -8.69 -16.09
C LEU A 324 -4.44 -9.51 -17.11
N GLU A 325 -3.27 -9.04 -17.50
CA GLU A 325 -2.34 -9.76 -18.38
C GLU A 325 -1.81 -11.04 -17.71
N CYS A 326 -1.47 -10.98 -16.42
CA CYS A 326 -1.03 -12.14 -15.66
C CYS A 326 -2.15 -13.19 -15.51
N ILE A 327 -3.40 -12.76 -15.30
CA ILE A 327 -4.56 -13.66 -15.28
C ILE A 327 -4.72 -14.38 -16.63
N LYS A 328 -4.67 -13.64 -17.74
CA LYS A 328 -4.83 -14.21 -19.10
C LYS A 328 -3.71 -15.18 -19.46
N SER A 329 -2.48 -14.82 -19.15
CA SER A 329 -1.28 -15.62 -19.48
C SER A 329 -1.00 -16.73 -18.48
N ARG A 330 -1.64 -16.70 -17.30
CA ARG A 330 -1.31 -17.52 -16.12
C ARG A 330 0.14 -17.37 -15.66
N ASN A 331 0.80 -16.27 -16.04
CA ASN A 331 2.12 -15.92 -15.58
C ASN A 331 2.02 -15.32 -14.17
N ARG A 332 2.79 -15.84 -13.22
CA ARG A 332 2.79 -15.38 -11.83
C ARG A 332 3.75 -14.22 -11.55
N ASN A 333 4.51 -13.80 -12.55
CA ASN A 333 5.42 -12.66 -12.41
C ASN A 333 4.64 -11.35 -12.60
N CYS A 334 3.68 -11.11 -11.71
CA CYS A 334 3.05 -9.81 -11.54
C CYS A 334 4.04 -8.85 -10.88
N ASN A 335 4.02 -7.60 -11.31
CA ASN A 335 4.82 -6.55 -10.68
C ASN A 335 4.29 -6.17 -9.28
#